data_6f0a4249512dbe476f4759b80feab3d2
#
_entry.id   6f0a4249512dbe476f4759b80feab3d2
#
_cell.length_a   1.000
_cell.length_b   1.000
_cell.length_c   1.000
_cell.angle_alpha   90.00
_cell.angle_beta   90.00
_cell.angle_gamma   90.00
#
_symmetry.space_group_name_H-M   'P 1'
#
loop_
_entity.id
_entity.type
_entity.pdbx_description
1 polymer ?
#
loop_
_entity_poly.entity_id
_entity_poly.type
_entity_poly.pdbx_seq_one_letter_code
_entity_poly.pdbx_strand_id
1 'polypeptide(L)'
;MSYSILNLSNVYGPRQDPHGEAGVVSIFSNKILNNEKPIIYGDGKQTRDYIYVKDVVNALILSSKIESNLFLNIGTGIETSVNHLLETIKSEFASDIEPIYQESRKGELLRSVLNSSKAQKELNWESQFSLNQGIKEVVSWLTT
;
A
#
# COMPACT_ATOMS: atom_id res chain seq x y z
N MET A 1 5.27 -32.24 -1.33
CA MET A 1 4.88 -30.94 -1.95
C MET A 1 5.21 -29.84 -0.97
N SER A 2 6.02 -28.84 -1.35
CA SER A 2 6.29 -27.64 -0.54
C SER A 2 5.27 -26.55 -0.88
N TYR A 3 5.04 -25.62 0.04
CA TYR A 3 4.14 -24.49 -0.16
C TYR A 3 4.67 -23.24 0.58
N SER A 4 4.28 -22.08 0.09
CA SER A 4 4.57 -20.80 0.72
C SER A 4 3.27 -20.03 0.95
N ILE A 5 3.06 -19.56 2.17
CA ILE A 5 1.97 -18.66 2.54
C ILE A 5 2.57 -17.29 2.84
N LEU A 6 2.19 -16.29 2.06
CA LEU A 6 2.64 -14.91 2.21
C LEU A 6 1.49 -14.05 2.72
N ASN A 7 1.59 -13.54 3.94
CA ASN A 7 0.69 -12.53 4.47
C ASN A 7 1.15 -11.16 3.96
N LEU A 8 0.33 -10.52 3.15
CA LEU A 8 0.66 -9.24 2.54
C LEU A 8 0.14 -8.08 3.38
N SER A 9 0.90 -7.00 3.49
CA SER A 9 0.41 -5.73 3.99
C SER A 9 -0.50 -5.04 2.96
N ASN A 10 -0.75 -3.74 3.06
CA ASN A 10 -1.64 -3.03 2.13
C ASN A 10 -0.95 -2.85 0.76
N VAL A 11 -1.18 -3.80 -0.14
CA VAL A 11 -0.59 -3.79 -1.49
C VAL A 11 -1.22 -2.70 -2.34
N TYR A 12 -0.39 -1.95 -3.04
CA TYR A 12 -0.82 -0.94 -4.01
C TYR A 12 0.06 -0.95 -5.27
N GLY A 13 -0.47 -0.39 -6.36
CA GLY A 13 0.27 -0.27 -7.61
C GLY A 13 -0.62 0.07 -8.80
N PRO A 14 -0.04 0.24 -10.00
CA PRO A 14 -0.79 0.41 -11.24
C PRO A 14 -1.81 -0.71 -11.46
N ARG A 15 -2.92 -0.38 -12.15
CA ARG A 15 -4.03 -1.29 -12.48
C ARG A 15 -4.90 -1.74 -11.31
N GLN A 16 -4.74 -1.16 -10.12
CA GLN A 16 -5.68 -1.41 -9.04
C GLN A 16 -6.98 -0.66 -9.32
N ASP A 17 -8.10 -1.41 -9.38
CA ASP A 17 -9.42 -0.83 -9.61
C ASP A 17 -9.81 0.07 -8.42
N PRO A 18 -10.22 1.34 -8.64
CA PRO A 18 -10.68 2.24 -7.57
C PRO A 18 -12.11 1.93 -7.08
N HIS A 19 -12.81 0.99 -7.71
CA HIS A 19 -14.19 0.62 -7.38
C HIS A 19 -14.27 -0.68 -6.57
N GLY A 20 -15.33 -0.86 -5.80
CA GLY A 20 -15.54 -2.06 -4.98
C GLY A 20 -14.67 -2.07 -3.73
N GLU A 21 -13.98 -3.18 -3.46
CA GLU A 21 -13.04 -3.34 -2.34
C GLU A 21 -11.68 -2.71 -2.62
N ALA A 22 -11.68 -1.51 -3.17
CA ALA A 22 -10.48 -0.83 -3.61
C ALA A 22 -9.58 -0.39 -2.46
N GLY A 23 -8.26 -0.42 -2.69
CA GLY A 23 -7.28 0.15 -1.77
C GLY A 23 -7.34 1.68 -1.77
N VAL A 24 -7.06 2.29 -0.62
CA VAL A 24 -7.11 3.74 -0.43
C VAL A 24 -6.22 4.51 -1.42
N VAL A 25 -5.10 3.93 -1.86
CA VAL A 25 -4.19 4.54 -2.85
C VAL A 25 -4.92 4.73 -4.18
N SER A 26 -5.58 3.70 -4.71
CA SER A 26 -6.32 3.79 -5.98
C SER A 26 -7.51 4.74 -5.87
N ILE A 27 -8.25 4.72 -4.75
CA ILE A 27 -9.38 5.61 -4.50
C ILE A 27 -8.91 7.08 -4.50
N PHE A 28 -7.89 7.42 -3.71
CA PHE A 28 -7.41 8.79 -3.59
C PHE A 28 -6.80 9.30 -4.89
N SER A 29 -5.99 8.48 -5.56
CA SER A 29 -5.39 8.85 -6.85
C SER A 29 -6.44 9.14 -7.91
N ASN A 30 -7.49 8.30 -8.01
CA ASN A 30 -8.58 8.55 -8.96
C ASN A 30 -9.42 9.79 -8.60
N LYS A 31 -9.69 10.01 -7.31
CA LYS A 31 -10.40 11.22 -6.87
C LYS A 31 -9.64 12.48 -7.27
N ILE A 32 -8.34 12.53 -6.99
CA ILE A 32 -7.50 13.69 -7.35
C ILE A 32 -7.41 13.87 -8.86
N LEU A 33 -7.20 12.78 -9.61
CA LEU A 33 -7.17 12.82 -11.08
C LEU A 33 -8.44 13.43 -11.67
N ASN A 34 -9.60 13.12 -11.11
CA ASN A 34 -10.91 13.62 -11.54
C ASN A 34 -11.28 14.98 -10.93
N ASN A 35 -10.36 15.65 -10.23
CA ASN A 35 -10.61 16.90 -9.52
C ASN A 35 -11.73 16.77 -8.45
N GLU A 36 -11.85 15.59 -7.82
CA GLU A 36 -12.81 15.29 -6.77
C GLU A 36 -12.13 15.23 -5.40
N LYS A 37 -12.85 15.62 -4.35
CA LYS A 37 -12.34 15.59 -2.97
C LYS A 37 -12.27 14.15 -2.44
N PRO A 38 -11.10 13.68 -1.98
CA PRO A 38 -10.99 12.43 -1.23
C PRO A 38 -11.75 12.51 0.09
N ILE A 39 -12.27 11.37 0.55
CA ILE A 39 -12.94 11.27 1.85
C ILE A 39 -12.03 10.53 2.83
N ILE A 40 -11.73 11.15 3.95
CA ILE A 40 -11.01 10.56 5.08
C ILE A 40 -12.00 10.28 6.20
N TYR A 41 -12.06 9.03 6.66
CA TYR A 41 -12.84 8.65 7.83
C TYR A 41 -12.01 8.81 9.10
N GLY A 42 -12.59 9.46 10.12
CA GLY A 42 -11.86 9.84 11.33
C GLY A 42 -10.95 11.05 11.10
N ASP A 43 -9.87 11.15 11.86
CA ASP A 43 -8.90 12.25 11.80
C ASP A 43 -7.71 11.96 10.84
N GLY A 44 -7.72 10.84 10.16
CA GLY A 44 -6.69 10.42 9.21
C GLY A 44 -5.35 10.02 9.84
N LYS A 45 -5.29 9.85 11.18
CA LYS A 45 -4.06 9.40 11.87
C LYS A 45 -3.92 7.89 11.94
N GLN A 46 -4.96 7.13 11.56
CA GLN A 46 -4.85 5.68 11.45
C GLN A 46 -3.74 5.30 10.47
N THR A 47 -2.91 4.31 10.85
CA THR A 47 -1.74 3.93 10.08
C THR A 47 -1.91 2.57 9.42
N ARG A 48 -1.27 2.43 8.25
CA ARG A 48 -1.15 1.17 7.51
C ARG A 48 0.29 1.03 7.00
N ASP A 49 0.66 -0.19 6.73
CA ASP A 49 1.89 -0.55 6.03
C ASP A 49 1.55 -0.72 4.55
N TYR A 50 1.98 0.23 3.72
CA TYR A 50 1.74 0.21 2.27
C TYR A 50 2.94 -0.37 1.55
N ILE A 51 2.72 -1.46 0.81
CA ILE A 51 3.76 -2.13 0.03
C ILE A 51 3.48 -2.05 -1.48
N TYR A 52 4.50 -1.70 -2.24
CA TYR A 52 4.38 -1.61 -3.68
C TYR A 52 4.32 -3.00 -4.33
N VAL A 53 3.46 -3.16 -5.33
CA VAL A 53 3.16 -4.45 -5.96
C VAL A 53 4.40 -5.17 -6.51
N LYS A 54 5.41 -4.45 -7.01
CA LYS A 54 6.65 -5.08 -7.52
C LYS A 54 7.46 -5.75 -6.41
N ASP A 55 7.44 -5.22 -5.19
CA ASP A 55 8.09 -5.86 -4.04
C ASP A 55 7.39 -7.17 -3.66
N VAL A 56 6.05 -7.19 -3.73
CA VAL A 56 5.26 -8.41 -3.53
C VAL A 56 5.57 -9.46 -4.60
N VAL A 57 5.62 -9.06 -5.88
CA VAL A 57 6.00 -9.95 -6.98
C VAL A 57 7.39 -10.54 -6.76
N ASN A 58 8.37 -9.72 -6.32
CA ASN A 58 9.70 -10.22 -6.00
C ASN A 58 9.67 -11.26 -4.86
N ALA A 59 8.90 -11.02 -3.79
CA ALA A 59 8.73 -11.99 -2.72
C ALA A 59 8.12 -13.32 -3.20
N LEU A 60 7.13 -13.26 -4.11
CA LEU A 60 6.53 -14.45 -4.71
C LEU A 60 7.54 -15.24 -5.55
N ILE A 61 8.34 -14.55 -6.37
CA ILE A 61 9.38 -15.19 -7.19
C ILE A 61 10.45 -15.84 -6.30
N LEU A 62 10.89 -15.17 -5.24
CA LEU A 62 11.89 -15.73 -4.32
C LEU A 62 11.33 -16.94 -3.58
N SER A 63 10.11 -16.84 -3.05
CA SER A 63 9.48 -17.94 -2.30
C SER A 63 9.22 -19.17 -3.16
N SER A 64 8.95 -19.01 -4.47
CA SER A 64 8.74 -20.14 -5.39
C SER A 64 9.98 -21.01 -5.63
N LYS A 65 11.16 -20.51 -5.27
CA LYS A 65 12.45 -21.23 -5.42
C LYS A 65 12.83 -22.04 -4.17
N ILE A 66 12.05 -21.92 -3.09
CA ILE A 66 12.33 -22.58 -1.81
C ILE A 66 11.58 -23.91 -1.75
N GLU A 67 12.28 -24.99 -1.49
CA GLU A 67 11.73 -26.35 -1.42
C GLU A 67 11.23 -26.75 -0.01
N SER A 68 10.95 -25.77 0.84
CA SER A 68 10.40 -25.97 2.19
C SER A 68 9.10 -25.19 2.38
N ASN A 69 8.35 -25.54 3.43
CA ASN A 69 7.13 -24.81 3.76
C ASN A 69 7.48 -23.48 4.42
N LEU A 70 6.93 -22.40 3.87
CA LEU A 70 7.12 -21.04 4.37
C LEU A 70 5.81 -20.41 4.82
N PHE A 71 5.89 -19.64 5.90
CA PHE A 71 4.83 -18.74 6.35
C PHE A 71 5.49 -17.40 6.70
N LEU A 72 5.28 -16.38 5.86
CA LEU A 72 6.02 -15.12 5.89
C LEU A 72 5.08 -13.92 5.83
N ASN A 73 5.44 -12.87 6.55
CA ASN A 73 4.85 -11.54 6.37
C ASN A 73 5.65 -10.78 5.32
N ILE A 74 4.94 -10.13 4.41
CA ILE A 74 5.48 -9.31 3.33
C ILE A 74 4.90 -7.89 3.47
N GLY A 75 5.70 -7.00 3.99
CA GLY A 75 5.39 -5.61 4.26
C GLY A 75 6.66 -4.79 4.39
N THR A 76 6.54 -3.49 4.40
CA THR A 76 7.69 -2.58 4.54
C THR A 76 8.14 -2.43 5.99
N GLY A 77 7.27 -2.72 6.95
CA GLY A 77 7.48 -2.44 8.37
C GLY A 77 7.35 -0.96 8.72
N ILE A 78 6.90 -0.12 7.78
CA ILE A 78 6.77 1.33 7.96
C ILE A 78 5.29 1.69 8.10
N GLU A 79 4.96 2.33 9.23
CA GLU A 79 3.62 2.87 9.45
C GLU A 79 3.45 4.21 8.74
N THR A 80 2.47 4.29 7.86
CA THR A 80 2.09 5.52 7.17
C THR A 80 0.66 5.89 7.51
N SER A 81 0.42 7.12 7.98
CA SER A 81 -0.94 7.62 8.24
C SER A 81 -1.68 7.90 6.93
N VAL A 82 -3.02 7.84 6.98
CA VAL A 82 -3.87 8.17 5.82
C VAL A 82 -3.64 9.62 5.38
N ASN A 83 -3.43 10.55 6.32
CA ASN A 83 -3.09 11.93 5.99
C ASN A 83 -1.76 12.02 5.23
N HIS A 84 -0.70 11.34 5.70
CA HIS A 84 0.60 11.36 5.03
C HIS A 84 0.53 10.72 3.63
N LEU A 85 -0.22 9.62 3.49
CA LEU A 85 -0.47 9.01 2.19
C LEU A 85 -1.12 10.01 1.22
N LEU A 86 -2.19 10.70 1.67
CA LEU A 86 -2.88 11.69 0.83
C LEU A 86 -1.94 12.81 0.40
N GLU A 87 -1.15 13.38 1.32
CA GLU A 87 -0.18 14.44 0.98
C GLU A 87 0.88 13.95 -0.03
N THR A 88 1.32 12.70 0.09
CA THR A 88 2.25 12.10 -0.90
C THR A 88 1.59 12.03 -2.27
N ILE A 89 0.33 11.60 -2.37
CA ILE A 89 -0.41 11.53 -3.63
C ILE A 89 -0.64 12.93 -4.20
N LYS A 90 -1.09 13.88 -3.38
CA LYS A 90 -1.29 15.29 -3.79
C LYS A 90 -0.02 15.89 -4.38
N SER A 91 1.12 15.64 -3.74
CA SER A 91 2.42 16.13 -4.22
C SER A 91 2.76 15.64 -5.63
N GLU A 92 2.51 14.36 -5.93
CA GLU A 92 2.79 13.79 -7.26
C GLU A 92 1.84 14.31 -8.36
N PHE A 93 0.61 14.69 -8.01
CA PHE A 93 -0.34 15.32 -8.93
C PHE A 93 -0.20 16.85 -9.00
N ALA A 94 0.67 17.47 -8.20
CA ALA A 94 0.73 18.91 -7.99
C ALA A 94 -0.66 19.52 -7.65
N SER A 95 -1.42 18.84 -6.79
CA SER A 95 -2.81 19.14 -6.44
C SER A 95 -2.94 19.72 -5.04
N ASP A 96 -3.79 20.72 -4.87
CA ASP A 96 -4.16 21.38 -3.59
C ASP A 96 -5.55 21.01 -3.12
N ILE A 97 -6.15 19.95 -3.69
CA ILE A 97 -7.47 19.47 -3.29
C ILE A 97 -7.46 19.05 -1.83
N GLU A 98 -8.32 19.68 -1.02
CA GLU A 98 -8.47 19.34 0.38
C GLU A 98 -9.48 18.20 0.56
N PRO A 99 -9.22 17.24 1.46
CA PRO A 99 -10.13 16.14 1.73
C PRO A 99 -11.38 16.59 2.47
N ILE A 100 -12.40 15.74 2.43
CA ILE A 100 -13.56 15.83 3.32
C ILE A 100 -13.36 14.83 4.45
N TYR A 101 -13.41 15.31 5.70
CA TYR A 101 -13.38 14.44 6.87
C TYR A 101 -14.80 14.02 7.25
N GLN A 102 -14.99 12.72 7.48
CA GLN A 102 -16.27 12.14 7.94
C GLN A 102 -16.07 11.37 9.24
N GLU A 103 -17.15 10.96 9.87
CA GLU A 103 -17.09 10.14 11.09
C GLU A 103 -16.25 8.88 10.88
N SER A 104 -15.50 8.51 11.92
CA SER A 104 -14.67 7.30 11.89
C SER A 104 -15.54 6.05 11.70
N ARG A 105 -15.02 5.08 10.94
CA ARG A 105 -15.70 3.80 10.75
C ARG A 105 -15.65 2.97 12.04
N LYS A 106 -16.79 2.46 12.45
CA LYS A 106 -16.87 1.59 13.62
C LYS A 106 -16.03 0.33 13.42
N GLY A 107 -15.13 0.05 14.35
CA GLY A 107 -14.26 -1.14 14.31
C GLY A 107 -13.02 -0.97 13.43
N GLU A 108 -12.72 0.23 12.94
CA GLU A 108 -11.48 0.46 12.17
C GLU A 108 -10.23 0.30 13.06
N LEU A 109 -9.25 -0.45 12.55
CA LEU A 109 -7.95 -0.59 13.22
C LEU A 109 -7.19 0.73 13.17
N LEU A 110 -6.73 1.22 14.33
CA LEU A 110 -5.92 2.43 14.39
C LEU A 110 -4.51 2.21 13.83
N ARG A 111 -3.94 1.01 13.99
CA ARG A 111 -2.59 0.68 13.54
C ARG A 111 -2.55 -0.71 12.91
N SER A 112 -1.87 -0.82 11.77
CA SER A 112 -1.62 -2.11 11.13
C SER A 112 -0.28 -2.04 10.39
N VAL A 113 0.69 -2.84 10.85
CA VAL A 113 2.03 -2.93 10.29
C VAL A 113 2.54 -4.36 10.43
N LEU A 114 3.26 -4.86 9.43
CA LEU A 114 3.83 -6.20 9.45
C LEU A 114 5.32 -6.16 9.81
N ASN A 115 5.76 -7.21 10.49
CA ASN A 115 7.18 -7.49 10.70
C ASN A 115 7.65 -8.52 9.66
N SER A 116 8.48 -8.09 8.73
CA SER A 116 8.99 -8.91 7.62
C SER A 116 10.39 -9.49 7.87
N SER A 117 10.92 -9.44 9.10
CA SER A 117 12.27 -9.92 9.43
C SER A 117 12.49 -11.40 9.09
N LYS A 118 11.44 -12.23 9.14
CA LYS A 118 11.52 -13.62 8.72
C LYS A 118 11.67 -13.74 7.18
N ALA A 119 10.98 -12.91 6.40
CA ALA A 119 11.14 -12.89 4.95
C ALA A 119 12.57 -12.46 4.56
N GLN A 120 13.12 -11.46 5.25
CA GLN A 120 14.51 -11.07 5.06
C GLN A 120 15.47 -12.23 5.33
N LYS A 121 15.28 -12.97 6.42
CA LYS A 121 16.15 -14.09 6.78
C LYS A 121 16.03 -15.29 5.84
N GLU A 122 14.81 -15.69 5.49
CA GLU A 122 14.54 -16.94 4.74
C GLU A 122 14.67 -16.74 3.21
N LEU A 123 14.38 -15.54 2.71
CA LEU A 123 14.39 -15.23 1.27
C LEU A 123 15.47 -14.24 0.87
N ASN A 124 16.21 -13.64 1.81
CA ASN A 124 17.03 -12.45 1.58
C ASN A 124 16.23 -11.33 0.88
N TRP A 125 14.95 -11.20 1.27
CA TRP A 125 14.00 -10.25 0.70
C TRP A 125 13.84 -9.01 1.58
N GLU A 126 13.81 -7.86 0.95
CA GLU A 126 13.41 -6.59 1.55
C GLU A 126 12.65 -5.75 0.53
N SER A 127 11.83 -4.82 1.02
CA SER A 127 11.13 -3.87 0.13
C SER A 127 12.14 -2.90 -0.50
N GLN A 128 12.06 -2.70 -1.81
CA GLN A 128 12.97 -1.86 -2.58
C GLN A 128 12.38 -0.48 -2.91
N PHE A 129 11.05 -0.37 -2.88
CA PHE A 129 10.34 0.85 -3.23
C PHE A 129 9.92 1.62 -1.98
N SER A 130 10.30 2.89 -1.91
CA SER A 130 9.69 3.84 -0.98
C SER A 130 8.25 4.15 -1.40
N LEU A 131 7.43 4.68 -0.46
CA LEU A 131 6.07 5.12 -0.76
C LEU A 131 6.05 6.12 -1.94
N ASN A 132 6.92 7.13 -1.90
CA ASN A 132 6.99 8.15 -2.95
C ASN A 132 7.29 7.55 -4.33
N GLN A 133 8.25 6.61 -4.41
CA GLN A 133 8.56 5.93 -5.68
C GLN A 133 7.36 5.14 -6.21
N GLY A 134 6.69 4.38 -5.35
CA GLY A 134 5.53 3.59 -5.76
C GLY A 134 4.33 4.46 -6.16
N ILE A 135 4.07 5.57 -5.44
CA ILE A 135 3.00 6.53 -5.80
C ILE A 135 3.31 7.20 -7.14
N LYS A 136 4.55 7.58 -7.39
CA LYS A 136 4.97 8.13 -8.69
C LYS A 136 4.66 7.18 -9.86
N GLU A 137 4.89 5.88 -9.69
CA GLU A 137 4.55 4.86 -10.69
C GLU A 137 3.03 4.76 -10.91
N VAL A 138 2.22 4.86 -9.83
CA VAL A 138 0.75 4.86 -9.92
C VAL A 138 0.26 6.08 -10.70
N VAL A 139 0.74 7.28 -10.34
CA VAL A 139 0.36 8.53 -11.00
C VAL A 139 0.78 8.54 -12.46
N SER A 140 2.01 8.13 -12.77
CA SER A 140 2.49 8.00 -14.15
C SER A 140 1.58 7.10 -14.98
N TRP A 141 1.16 5.95 -14.44
CA TRP A 141 0.25 5.04 -15.14
C TRP A 141 -1.15 5.63 -15.34
N LEU A 142 -1.67 6.39 -14.38
CA LEU A 142 -3.00 6.99 -14.47
C LEU A 142 -3.07 8.17 -15.47
N THR A 143 -1.93 8.80 -15.74
CA THR A 143 -1.83 9.99 -16.60
C THR A 143 -1.33 9.69 -18.02
N THR A 144 -1.07 8.42 -18.35
CA THR A 144 -0.68 7.92 -19.69
C THR A 144 -1.90 7.48 -20.48
#